data_d97d6e31302bf74c28e5f0e757173cd2
#
_entry.id   d97d6e31302bf74c28e5f0e757173cd2
#
_cell.length_a   1.000
_cell.length_b   1.000
_cell.length_c   1.000
_cell.angle_alpha   90.00
_cell.angle_beta   90.00
_cell.angle_gamma   90.00
#
_symmetry.space_group_name_H-M   'P 1'
#
loop_
_entity.id
_entity.type
_entity.pdbx_description
1 polymer ?
#
loop_
_entity_poly.entity_id
_entity_poly.type
_entity_poly.pdbx_seq_one_letter_code
_entity_poly.pdbx_strand_id
1 'polypeptide(L)'
;MNTNRWLLLGALILPWLSIPILGKKYIKRFLPATIFITTFVHFEGLFAEKRKWWWFFERLHPKMNGMTPFLLGPFTVGTLWIMRFTFGNFFLYIVTNFLVHLAFVFPLMNWLTKIGIGSLIRFNRMQLLALFTFKAAMLYGFQMLVEKIKNIGQDTNQSINN
;
A
#
# COMPACT_ATOMS: atom_id res chain seq x y z
N MET A 1 -5.20 -17.63 21.49
CA MET A 1 -4.66 -16.81 20.39
C MET A 1 -3.91 -15.66 21.04
N ASN A 2 -2.63 -15.41 20.70
CA ASN A 2 -1.82 -14.38 21.35
C ASN A 2 -2.31 -12.97 20.96
N THR A 3 -2.14 -11.98 21.85
CA THR A 3 -2.54 -10.58 21.63
C THR A 3 -2.04 -10.05 20.27
N ASN A 4 -0.84 -10.43 19.84
CA ASN A 4 -0.27 -10.03 18.57
C ASN A 4 -1.07 -10.51 17.35
N ARG A 5 -1.67 -11.70 17.41
CA ARG A 5 -2.54 -12.20 16.33
C ARG A 5 -3.84 -11.44 16.23
N TRP A 6 -4.40 -11.00 17.35
CA TRP A 6 -5.58 -10.11 17.34
C TRP A 6 -5.25 -8.75 16.74
N LEU A 7 -4.06 -8.20 17.00
CA LEU A 7 -3.58 -6.98 16.37
C LEU A 7 -3.42 -7.15 14.85
N LEU A 8 -2.87 -8.28 14.39
CA LEU A 8 -2.75 -8.58 12.96
C LEU A 8 -4.12 -8.74 12.28
N LEU A 9 -5.08 -9.38 12.92
CA LEU A 9 -6.46 -9.48 12.42
C LEU A 9 -7.13 -8.10 12.38
N GLY A 10 -6.96 -7.30 13.42
CA GLY A 10 -7.44 -5.92 13.44
C GLY A 10 -6.83 -5.08 12.30
N ALA A 11 -5.51 -5.16 12.12
CA ALA A 11 -4.83 -4.48 11.03
C ALA A 11 -5.35 -4.93 9.65
N LEU A 12 -5.70 -6.19 9.49
CA LEU A 12 -6.26 -6.70 8.24
C LEU A 12 -7.69 -6.20 7.99
N ILE A 13 -8.57 -6.22 9.00
CA ILE A 13 -10.03 -6.05 8.82
C ILE A 13 -10.46 -4.59 9.00
N LEU A 14 -9.95 -3.88 10.03
CA LEU A 14 -10.44 -2.54 10.39
C LEU A 14 -10.36 -1.52 9.23
N PRO A 15 -9.29 -1.46 8.42
CA PRO A 15 -9.24 -0.51 7.31
C PRO A 15 -10.36 -0.71 6.30
N TRP A 16 -10.81 -1.96 6.07
CA TRP A 16 -11.87 -2.27 5.11
C TRP A 16 -13.23 -1.73 5.53
N LEU A 17 -13.46 -1.50 6.82
CA LEU A 17 -14.69 -0.87 7.30
C LEU A 17 -14.84 0.58 6.81
N SER A 18 -13.75 1.22 6.40
CA SER A 18 -13.77 2.56 5.81
C SER A 18 -14.11 2.58 4.31
N ILE A 19 -14.07 1.45 3.63
CA ILE A 19 -14.29 1.34 2.18
C ILE A 19 -15.67 1.85 1.72
N PRO A 20 -16.79 1.58 2.42
CA PRO A 20 -18.08 2.15 2.04
C PRO A 20 -18.09 3.68 1.99
N ILE A 21 -17.31 4.35 2.87
CA ILE A 21 -17.18 5.82 2.94
C ILE A 21 -16.39 6.35 1.74
N LEU A 22 -15.46 5.56 1.19
CA LEU A 22 -14.65 5.94 0.04
C LEU A 22 -15.50 6.19 -1.22
N GLY A 23 -16.58 5.43 -1.37
CA GLY A 23 -17.51 5.53 -2.50
C GLY A 23 -17.08 4.73 -3.73
N LYS A 24 -18.04 4.05 -4.36
CA LYS A 24 -17.83 3.11 -5.49
C LYS A 24 -17.08 3.74 -6.68
N LYS A 25 -17.31 5.04 -6.94
CA LYS A 25 -16.68 5.78 -8.05
C LYS A 25 -15.15 5.81 -7.89
N TYR A 26 -14.67 6.16 -6.69
CA TYR A 26 -13.23 6.27 -6.42
C TYR A 26 -12.55 4.91 -6.34
N ILE A 27 -13.25 3.91 -5.78
CA ILE A 27 -12.77 2.53 -5.77
C ILE A 27 -12.54 2.05 -7.20
N LYS A 28 -13.54 2.13 -8.07
CA LYS A 28 -13.42 1.71 -9.48
C LYS A 28 -12.32 2.48 -10.23
N ARG A 29 -12.12 3.76 -9.90
CA ARG A 29 -11.10 4.60 -10.53
C ARG A 29 -9.69 4.16 -10.18
N PHE A 30 -9.41 3.94 -8.90
CA PHE A 30 -8.06 3.71 -8.37
C PHE A 30 -7.73 2.23 -8.13
N LEU A 31 -8.71 1.34 -8.23
CA LEU A 31 -8.53 -0.10 -8.03
C LEU A 31 -7.43 -0.71 -8.92
N PRO A 32 -7.34 -0.40 -10.24
CA PRO A 32 -6.29 -1.00 -11.09
C PRO A 32 -4.88 -0.68 -10.59
N ALA A 33 -4.61 0.58 -10.24
CA ALA A 33 -3.32 0.98 -9.70
C ALA A 33 -3.06 0.42 -8.30
N THR A 34 -4.10 0.32 -7.47
CA THR A 34 -4.00 -0.29 -6.15
C THR A 34 -3.67 -1.78 -6.24
N ILE A 35 -4.31 -2.53 -7.14
CA ILE A 35 -3.98 -3.94 -7.38
C ILE A 35 -2.55 -4.08 -7.87
N PHE A 36 -2.13 -3.24 -8.83
CA PHE A 36 -0.77 -3.23 -9.34
C PHE A 36 0.26 -3.06 -8.23
N ILE A 37 0.13 -2.02 -7.40
CA ILE A 37 1.12 -1.75 -6.36
C ILE A 37 1.06 -2.78 -5.23
N THR A 38 -0.12 -3.27 -4.86
CA THR A 38 -0.27 -4.31 -3.83
C THR A 38 0.39 -5.61 -4.28
N THR A 39 0.21 -5.99 -5.54
CA THR A 39 0.86 -7.18 -6.14
C THR A 39 2.38 -7.00 -6.17
N PHE A 40 2.85 -5.83 -6.62
CA PHE A 40 4.27 -5.51 -6.65
C PHE A 40 4.90 -5.61 -5.25
N VAL A 41 4.28 -4.99 -4.24
CA VAL A 41 4.76 -5.01 -2.85
C VAL A 41 4.65 -6.42 -2.25
N HIS A 42 3.70 -7.24 -2.67
CA HIS A 42 3.63 -8.64 -2.24
C HIS A 42 4.87 -9.43 -2.71
N PHE A 43 5.22 -9.35 -3.99
CA PHE A 43 6.42 -10.01 -4.52
C PHE A 43 7.71 -9.45 -3.93
N GLU A 44 7.79 -8.13 -3.77
CA GLU A 44 8.90 -7.48 -3.07
C GLU A 44 9.02 -8.01 -1.64
N GLY A 45 7.92 -8.16 -0.92
CA GLY A 45 7.89 -8.71 0.45
C GLY A 45 8.42 -10.14 0.53
N LEU A 46 8.07 -11.00 -0.42
CA LEU A 46 8.63 -12.36 -0.51
C LEU A 46 10.15 -12.33 -0.75
N PHE A 47 10.60 -11.44 -1.65
CA PHE A 47 12.02 -11.27 -1.92
C PHE A 47 12.78 -10.71 -0.72
N ALA A 48 12.23 -9.72 -0.05
CA ALA A 48 12.78 -9.08 1.13
C ALA A 48 12.89 -10.05 2.32
N GLU A 49 11.87 -10.90 2.51
CA GLU A 49 11.93 -11.96 3.53
C GLU A 49 13.05 -12.96 3.23
N LYS A 50 13.18 -13.40 1.97
CA LYS A 50 14.25 -14.29 1.52
C LYS A 50 15.65 -13.67 1.71
N ARG A 51 15.79 -12.37 1.51
CA ARG A 51 17.04 -11.63 1.71
C ARG A 51 17.25 -11.15 3.15
N LYS A 52 16.27 -11.35 4.03
CA LYS A 52 16.26 -10.89 5.43
C LYS A 52 16.45 -9.37 5.52
N TRP A 53 15.79 -8.61 4.66
CA TRP A 53 15.76 -7.15 4.76
C TRP A 53 14.97 -6.71 5.98
N TRP A 54 13.80 -7.34 6.19
CA TRP A 54 12.98 -7.30 7.40
C TRP A 54 12.46 -8.68 7.72
N TRP A 55 11.98 -8.87 8.94
CA TRP A 55 11.43 -10.12 9.40
C TRP A 55 10.21 -9.89 10.28
N PHE A 56 9.15 -10.65 10.02
CA PHE A 56 7.99 -10.71 10.87
C PHE A 56 8.02 -12.00 11.68
N PHE A 57 8.01 -11.85 13.01
CA PHE A 57 8.06 -12.97 13.95
C PHE A 57 6.69 -13.62 14.12
N GLU A 58 5.61 -12.82 14.00
CA GLU A 58 4.23 -13.28 14.08
C GLU A 58 3.60 -13.37 12.69
N ARG A 59 2.80 -14.45 12.49
CA ARG A 59 2.05 -14.71 11.26
C ARG A 59 0.63 -15.13 11.60
N LEU A 60 -0.36 -14.70 10.82
CA LEU A 60 -1.73 -15.17 10.99
C LEU A 60 -1.87 -16.65 10.65
N HIS A 61 -1.15 -17.10 9.62
CA HIS A 61 -1.15 -18.48 9.18
C HIS A 61 0.29 -18.90 8.81
N PRO A 62 0.71 -20.15 9.06
CA PRO A 62 2.06 -20.62 8.78
C PRO A 62 2.51 -20.46 7.31
N LYS A 63 1.56 -20.54 6.38
CA LYS A 63 1.81 -20.40 4.93
C LYS A 63 1.76 -18.94 4.43
N MET A 64 1.39 -17.98 5.28
CA MET A 64 1.31 -16.56 4.91
C MET A 64 2.57 -15.84 5.34
N ASN A 65 3.02 -14.87 4.51
CA ASN A 65 4.03 -13.91 4.91
C ASN A 65 3.49 -13.03 6.06
N GLY A 66 4.29 -12.77 7.08
CA GLY A 66 3.89 -11.94 8.23
C GLY A 66 3.55 -10.49 7.87
N MET A 67 4.02 -10.00 6.71
CA MET A 67 3.66 -8.68 6.19
C MET A 67 2.24 -8.64 5.59
N THR A 68 1.67 -9.76 5.21
CA THR A 68 0.38 -9.83 4.47
C THR A 68 -0.76 -9.06 5.15
N PRO A 69 -0.99 -9.12 6.48
CA PRO A 69 -2.04 -8.34 7.13
C PRO A 69 -1.89 -6.83 6.94
N PHE A 70 -0.67 -6.32 7.01
CA PHE A 70 -0.37 -4.91 6.81
C PHE A 70 -0.50 -4.50 5.34
N LEU A 71 -0.14 -5.39 4.42
CA LEU A 71 -0.26 -5.16 2.99
C LEU A 71 -1.72 -5.11 2.55
N LEU A 72 -2.51 -6.14 2.88
CA LEU A 72 -3.91 -6.24 2.47
C LEU A 72 -4.85 -5.33 3.29
N GLY A 73 -4.48 -4.93 4.49
CA GLY A 73 -5.23 -4.00 5.32
C GLY A 73 -4.86 -2.54 5.05
N PRO A 74 -4.04 -1.94 5.94
CA PRO A 74 -3.79 -0.51 5.92
C PRO A 74 -3.08 -0.02 4.66
N PHE A 75 -2.19 -0.82 4.04
CA PHE A 75 -1.50 -0.41 2.82
C PHE A 75 -2.47 -0.29 1.63
N THR A 76 -3.25 -1.33 1.35
CA THR A 76 -4.18 -1.36 0.21
C THR A 76 -5.28 -0.31 0.38
N VAL A 77 -5.91 -0.26 1.55
CA VAL A 77 -6.97 0.71 1.83
C VAL A 77 -6.43 2.13 1.93
N GLY A 78 -5.29 2.32 2.58
CA GLY A 78 -4.61 3.61 2.66
C GLY A 78 -4.22 4.16 1.29
N THR A 79 -3.76 3.30 0.37
CA THR A 79 -3.47 3.67 -1.02
C THR A 79 -4.71 4.26 -1.70
N LEU A 80 -5.87 3.62 -1.58
CA LEU A 80 -7.13 4.13 -2.14
C LEU A 80 -7.51 5.50 -1.56
N TRP A 81 -7.36 5.68 -0.24
CA TRP A 81 -7.67 6.94 0.43
C TRP A 81 -6.72 8.06 0.02
N ILE A 82 -5.41 7.81 0.00
CA ILE A 82 -4.43 8.80 -0.43
C ILE A 82 -4.69 9.22 -1.87
N MET A 83 -4.91 8.26 -2.77
CA MET A 83 -5.24 8.54 -4.17
C MET A 83 -6.52 9.38 -4.30
N ARG A 84 -7.57 9.08 -3.54
CA ARG A 84 -8.81 9.87 -3.56
C ARG A 84 -8.58 11.33 -3.24
N PHE A 85 -7.76 11.64 -2.23
CA PHE A 85 -7.57 13.01 -1.75
C PHE A 85 -6.49 13.79 -2.47
N THR A 86 -5.53 13.11 -3.09
CA THR A 86 -4.32 13.77 -3.60
C THR A 86 -4.09 13.60 -5.10
N PHE A 87 -4.81 12.66 -5.75
CA PHE A 87 -4.65 12.45 -7.19
C PHE A 87 -5.09 13.70 -7.97
N GLY A 88 -4.23 14.13 -8.90
CA GLY A 88 -4.38 15.40 -9.63
C GLY A 88 -3.41 16.48 -9.15
N ASN A 89 -2.87 16.36 -7.94
CA ASN A 89 -1.80 17.22 -7.44
C ASN A 89 -0.62 16.35 -6.98
N PHE A 90 0.38 16.21 -7.86
CA PHE A 90 1.54 15.34 -7.63
C PHE A 90 2.33 15.76 -6.38
N PHE A 91 2.50 17.06 -6.15
CA PHE A 91 3.23 17.54 -4.98
C PHE A 91 2.51 17.17 -3.68
N LEU A 92 1.21 17.42 -3.60
CA LEU A 92 0.39 17.03 -2.44
C LEU A 92 0.45 15.52 -2.22
N TYR A 93 0.37 14.74 -3.30
CA TYR A 93 0.45 13.27 -3.24
C TYR A 93 1.79 12.79 -2.65
N ILE A 94 2.91 13.31 -3.15
CA ILE A 94 4.25 12.91 -2.66
C ILE A 94 4.45 13.32 -1.21
N VAL A 95 4.07 14.54 -0.83
CA VAL A 95 4.21 15.02 0.55
C VAL A 95 3.36 14.18 1.50
N THR A 96 2.10 13.89 1.14
CA THR A 96 1.22 13.05 1.97
C THR A 96 1.79 11.65 2.15
N ASN A 97 2.22 11.00 1.06
CA ASN A 97 2.86 9.68 1.15
C ASN A 97 4.13 9.71 2.00
N PHE A 98 4.97 10.73 1.80
CA PHE A 98 6.21 10.86 2.57
C PHE A 98 5.95 10.97 4.08
N LEU A 99 4.96 11.78 4.49
CA LEU A 99 4.56 11.89 5.90
C LEU A 99 4.01 10.57 6.45
N VAL A 100 3.18 9.86 5.68
CA VAL A 100 2.68 8.53 6.05
C VAL A 100 3.83 7.53 6.18
N HIS A 101 4.78 7.56 5.26
CA HIS A 101 5.97 6.69 5.31
C HIS A 101 6.86 7.00 6.51
N LEU A 102 7.05 8.29 6.85
CA LEU A 102 7.77 8.67 8.06
C LEU A 102 7.08 8.12 9.32
N ALA A 103 5.76 8.26 9.41
CA ALA A 103 4.98 7.72 10.52
C ALA A 103 5.06 6.19 10.60
N PHE A 104 5.14 5.50 9.45
CA PHE A 104 5.33 4.05 9.43
C PHE A 104 6.75 3.65 9.84
N VAL A 105 7.77 4.25 9.23
CA VAL A 105 9.17 3.82 9.38
C VAL A 105 9.72 4.12 10.78
N PHE A 106 9.33 5.25 11.38
CA PHE A 106 9.88 5.65 12.68
C PHE A 106 9.00 5.20 13.85
N PRO A 107 7.83 5.77 14.15
CA PRO A 107 7.08 5.37 15.35
C PRO A 107 6.45 3.98 15.23
N LEU A 108 5.79 3.66 14.11
CA LEU A 108 5.08 2.39 13.98
C LEU A 108 6.04 1.20 13.95
N MET A 109 7.14 1.29 13.20
CA MET A 109 8.12 0.21 13.14
C MET A 109 8.83 -0.02 14.48
N ASN A 110 9.10 1.06 15.24
CA ASN A 110 9.61 0.94 16.61
C ASN A 110 8.63 0.20 17.52
N TRP A 111 7.35 0.55 17.42
CA TRP A 111 6.31 -0.08 18.21
C TRP A 111 6.15 -1.56 17.85
N LEU A 112 6.10 -1.90 16.55
CA LEU A 112 6.03 -3.29 16.08
C LEU A 112 7.23 -4.13 16.55
N THR A 113 8.42 -3.53 16.58
CA THR A 113 9.62 -4.20 17.09
C THR A 113 9.54 -4.44 18.60
N LYS A 114 9.05 -3.45 19.36
CA LYS A 114 8.89 -3.58 20.81
C LYS A 114 7.90 -4.66 21.24
N ILE A 115 6.80 -4.82 20.49
CA ILE A 115 5.79 -5.85 20.78
C ILE A 115 6.09 -7.20 20.12
N GLY A 116 7.23 -7.32 19.41
CA GLY A 116 7.70 -8.57 18.84
C GLY A 116 6.93 -9.04 17.61
N ILE A 117 6.29 -8.14 16.86
CA ILE A 117 5.60 -8.49 15.60
C ILE A 117 6.58 -8.51 14.42
N GLY A 118 7.48 -7.54 14.32
CA GLY A 118 8.43 -7.48 13.22
C GLY A 118 9.59 -6.53 13.46
N SER A 119 10.68 -6.70 12.72
CA SER A 119 11.87 -5.86 12.83
C SER A 119 12.60 -5.73 11.49
N LEU A 120 13.30 -4.62 11.31
CA LEU A 120 14.30 -4.45 10.25
C LEU A 120 15.58 -5.20 10.64
N ILE A 121 16.14 -5.98 9.72
CA ILE A 121 17.36 -6.78 9.99
C ILE A 121 18.54 -6.24 9.19
N ARG A 122 18.47 -6.27 7.87
CA ARG A 122 19.54 -5.80 6.98
C ARG A 122 19.25 -4.45 6.33
N PHE A 123 18.01 -4.01 6.38
CA PHE A 123 17.57 -2.74 5.83
C PHE A 123 17.62 -1.66 6.89
N ASN A 124 18.17 -0.49 6.56
CA ASN A 124 18.08 0.65 7.44
C ASN A 124 16.80 1.46 7.14
N ARG A 125 16.42 2.34 8.07
CA ARG A 125 15.18 3.13 7.96
C ARG A 125 15.15 4.06 6.77
N MET A 126 16.31 4.64 6.43
CA MET A 126 16.40 5.57 5.30
C MET A 126 16.26 4.83 3.96
N GLN A 127 16.79 3.62 3.85
CA GLN A 127 16.59 2.77 2.67
C GLN A 127 15.13 2.37 2.51
N LEU A 128 14.45 2.02 3.62
CA LEU A 128 13.03 1.70 3.62
C LEU A 128 12.18 2.91 3.21
N LEU A 129 12.50 4.09 3.72
CA LEU A 129 11.83 5.34 3.37
C LEU A 129 12.00 5.68 1.88
N ALA A 130 13.23 5.56 1.36
CA ALA A 130 13.52 5.77 -0.06
C ALA A 130 12.77 4.80 -0.96
N LEU A 131 12.73 3.52 -0.58
CA LEU A 131 12.00 2.47 -1.29
C LEU A 131 10.49 2.75 -1.32
N PHE A 132 9.91 3.20 -0.22
CA PHE A 132 8.50 3.56 -0.13
C PHE A 132 8.17 4.78 -0.98
N THR A 133 9.02 5.81 -0.96
CA THR A 133 8.85 7.01 -1.78
C THR A 133 8.94 6.69 -3.28
N PHE A 134 9.87 5.83 -3.67
CA PHE A 134 9.98 5.34 -5.05
C PHE A 134 8.69 4.62 -5.49
N LYS A 135 8.14 3.74 -4.66
CA LYS A 135 6.88 3.03 -4.95
C LYS A 135 5.70 3.99 -5.05
N ALA A 136 5.66 5.03 -4.23
CA ALA A 136 4.62 6.05 -4.33
C ALA A 136 4.68 6.79 -5.68
N ALA A 137 5.86 7.19 -6.14
CA ALA A 137 6.03 7.81 -7.46
C ALA A 137 5.63 6.86 -8.61
N MET A 138 6.01 5.59 -8.52
CA MET A 138 5.64 4.56 -9.48
C MET A 138 4.11 4.34 -9.54
N LEU A 139 3.45 4.31 -8.40
CA LEU A 139 2.00 4.19 -8.30
C LEU A 139 1.27 5.35 -8.98
N TYR A 140 1.73 6.57 -8.74
CA TYR A 140 1.14 7.76 -9.35
C TYR A 140 1.29 7.75 -10.88
N GLY A 141 2.49 7.43 -11.36
CA GLY A 141 2.76 7.28 -12.80
C GLY A 141 1.88 6.20 -13.45
N PHE A 142 1.71 5.05 -12.80
CA PHE A 142 0.84 3.99 -13.29
C PHE A 142 -0.62 4.45 -13.36
N GLN A 143 -1.13 5.15 -12.36
CA GLN A 143 -2.50 5.68 -12.39
C GLN A 143 -2.68 6.72 -13.51
N MET A 144 -1.70 7.56 -13.78
CA MET A 144 -1.74 8.49 -14.91
C MET A 144 -1.86 7.74 -16.25
N LEU A 145 -1.12 6.64 -16.42
CA LEU A 145 -1.21 5.80 -17.62
C LEU A 145 -2.61 5.17 -17.75
N VAL A 146 -3.17 4.65 -16.67
CA VAL A 146 -4.53 4.09 -16.66
C VAL A 146 -5.57 5.13 -17.07
N GLU A 147 -5.47 6.35 -16.56
CA GLU A 147 -6.38 7.45 -16.93
C GLU A 147 -6.24 7.84 -18.40
N LYS A 148 -5.01 7.94 -18.90
CA LYS A 148 -4.75 8.24 -20.32
C LYS A 148 -5.35 7.20 -21.25
N ILE A 149 -5.18 5.91 -20.94
CA ILE A 149 -5.74 4.81 -21.76
C ILE A 149 -7.27 4.86 -21.76
N LYS A 150 -7.90 5.13 -20.62
CA LYS A 150 -9.36 5.25 -20.53
C LYS A 150 -9.91 6.40 -21.36
N ASN A 151 -9.24 7.56 -21.35
CA ASN A 151 -9.66 8.73 -22.11
C ASN A 151 -9.56 8.46 -23.63
N ILE A 152 -8.45 7.87 -24.11
CA ILE A 152 -8.29 7.49 -25.52
C ILE A 152 -9.41 6.52 -25.96
N GLY A 153 -9.77 5.54 -25.14
CA GLY A 153 -10.84 4.60 -25.43
C GLY A 153 -12.23 5.25 -25.53
N GLN A 154 -12.48 6.32 -24.76
CA GLN A 154 -13.73 7.07 -24.82
C GLN A 154 -13.82 7.93 -26.10
N ASP A 155 -12.73 8.62 -26.46
CA ASP A 155 -12.68 9.43 -27.69
C ASP A 155 -12.87 8.58 -28.95
N THR A 156 -12.27 7.38 -28.98
CA THR A 156 -12.41 6.43 -30.10
C THR A 156 -13.87 5.96 -30.24
N ASN A 157 -14.52 5.63 -29.13
CA ASN A 157 -15.93 5.19 -29.16
C ASN A 157 -16.90 6.31 -29.59
N GLN A 158 -16.61 7.57 -29.28
CA GLN A 158 -17.41 8.70 -29.74
C GLN A 158 -17.23 8.94 -31.25
N SER A 159 -16.02 8.76 -31.77
CA SER A 159 -15.75 8.93 -33.22
C SER A 159 -16.35 7.82 -34.11
N ILE A 160 -16.64 6.66 -33.58
CA ILE A 160 -17.26 5.54 -34.33
C ILE A 160 -18.78 5.68 -34.33
N ASN A 161 -19.39 6.35 -33.36
CA ASN A 161 -20.84 6.50 -33.22
C ASN A 161 -21.41 7.80 -33.84
N ASN A 162 -20.56 8.64 -34.42
CA ASN A 162 -20.91 9.84 -35.20
C ASN A 162 -20.67 9.59 -36.69
#